data_7b6824f0032297b2221cfdf2af4f27a3
#
_entry.id   7b6824f0032297b2221cfdf2af4f27a3
#
_cell.length_a   1.000
_cell.length_b   1.000
_cell.length_c   1.000
_cell.angle_alpha   90.00
_cell.angle_beta   90.00
_cell.angle_gamma   90.00
#
_symmetry.space_group_name_H-M   'P 1'
#
loop_
_entity.id
_entity.type
_entity.pdbx_description
1 polymer ?
#
loop_
_entity_poly.entity_id
_entity_poly.type
_entity_poly.pdbx_seq_one_letter_code
_entity_poly.pdbx_strand_id
1 'polypeptide(L)'
;MAKILKFTLVFALFFTSFANSNSLFVLDSKKLKDGVELRLSDNLSEKELKISELKEKDNYRKIIDFKASLDGGRRNYDFYDVKISIAQFNPQTTRIVLSSKDELKSEINIKQKSLEFSFDSLKNKAQKKEKPTQTNNQIYILKSLKEDKGIRLILSDEISKKDIDDYLMKDKDVYRLVLNFKAVLEGSRKNFIFDKNNNISLTQYTPKIARIVLNSNKKIEADIQIDGKELFIGFDKLNLNSTKSTKTNTKTAIAKEEKETKKQVITGNKIVVIDPGHGGKDGGAIGDNGKLLEKNIVLSLSLKIGQELKKRGYKVYYTRTKDRFINLRDRTKIANEKRASMFISIHANASPNKKRASSMQGIETFFLSPARSERSKEVAEKENKSDLEEANYFSKQNFLHSLSREKIIASNRLAIDIQKYTLSSVRKRYKVEDGGVREAPFWVLVGAQDMPAVLVEIGYITHPSEGKRLATKAYQDLVAEGIANGIQNYFYNNQ
;
A
#
# COMPACT_ATOMS: atom_id res chain seq x y z
N MET A 1 79.03 -19.75 -3.28
CA MET A 1 78.68 -18.34 -2.88
C MET A 1 77.34 -17.99 -3.57
N ALA A 2 76.24 -18.09 -2.83
CA ALA A 2 74.91 -17.83 -3.34
C ALA A 2 74.49 -16.42 -2.95
N LYS A 3 74.20 -15.59 -3.93
CA LYS A 3 73.67 -14.24 -3.72
C LYS A 3 72.13 -14.32 -3.51
N ILE A 4 71.69 -13.95 -2.31
CA ILE A 4 70.28 -13.80 -1.97
C ILE A 4 69.82 -12.45 -2.45
N LEU A 5 68.86 -12.45 -3.44
CA LEU A 5 68.17 -11.29 -3.93
C LEU A 5 66.94 -11.02 -3.08
N LYS A 6 66.94 -9.95 -2.30
CA LYS A 6 65.79 -9.48 -1.51
C LYS A 6 64.80 -8.78 -2.44
N PHE A 7 63.65 -9.35 -2.69
CA PHE A 7 62.49 -8.67 -3.33
C PHE A 7 61.72 -7.94 -2.25
N THR A 8 61.76 -6.65 -2.26
CA THR A 8 60.93 -5.75 -1.44
C THR A 8 59.61 -5.57 -2.18
N LEU A 9 58.54 -6.19 -1.68
CA LEU A 9 57.18 -6.04 -2.21
C LEU A 9 56.61 -4.71 -1.63
N VAL A 10 56.49 -3.69 -2.46
CA VAL A 10 55.78 -2.47 -2.12
C VAL A 10 54.29 -2.70 -2.34
N PHE A 11 53.55 -2.82 -1.24
CA PHE A 11 52.05 -2.89 -1.25
C PHE A 11 51.58 -1.43 -1.45
N ALA A 12 51.21 -1.06 -2.67
CA ALA A 12 50.46 0.15 -2.94
C ALA A 12 49.03 -0.07 -2.54
N LEU A 13 48.64 0.46 -1.39
CA LEU A 13 47.24 0.58 -0.95
C LEU A 13 46.51 1.56 -1.88
N PHE A 14 45.82 1.06 -2.87
CA PHE A 14 44.80 1.81 -3.57
C PHE A 14 43.63 2.04 -2.62
N PHE A 15 43.60 3.19 -1.95
CA PHE A 15 42.38 3.73 -1.40
C PHE A 15 41.46 4.14 -2.55
N THR A 16 40.59 3.25 -3.02
CA THR A 16 39.44 3.66 -3.77
C THR A 16 38.50 4.38 -2.82
N SER A 17 38.52 5.70 -2.86
CA SER A 17 37.48 6.53 -2.28
C SER A 17 36.16 6.16 -2.97
N PHE A 18 35.32 5.37 -2.31
CA PHE A 18 33.91 5.30 -2.63
C PHE A 18 33.33 6.68 -2.39
N ALA A 19 33.23 7.46 -3.45
CA ALA A 19 32.40 8.65 -3.46
C ALA A 19 30.98 8.15 -3.18
N ASN A 20 30.46 8.41 -1.99
CA ASN A 20 29.04 8.31 -1.67
C ASN A 20 28.32 9.26 -2.64
N SER A 21 27.79 8.72 -3.74
CA SER A 21 26.87 9.47 -4.58
C SER A 21 25.58 9.60 -3.77
N ASN A 22 25.42 10.75 -3.09
CA ASN A 22 24.15 11.11 -2.50
C ASN A 22 23.11 11.08 -3.63
N SER A 23 22.21 10.09 -3.59
CA SER A 23 21.13 9.98 -4.58
C SER A 23 20.21 11.19 -4.42
N LEU A 24 20.01 11.94 -5.49
CA LEU A 24 19.07 13.06 -5.53
C LEU A 24 17.64 12.53 -5.45
N PHE A 25 16.79 13.12 -4.61
CA PHE A 25 15.37 12.76 -4.47
C PHE A 25 14.49 13.96 -4.84
N VAL A 26 13.40 13.69 -5.56
CA VAL A 26 12.28 14.61 -5.71
C VAL A 26 11.34 14.41 -4.52
N LEU A 27 11.45 15.29 -3.53
CA LEU A 27 10.74 15.18 -2.25
C LEU A 27 9.26 15.55 -2.41
N ASP A 28 9.00 16.60 -3.20
CA ASP A 28 7.67 17.15 -3.38
C ASP A 28 7.51 17.86 -4.72
N SER A 29 6.26 18.14 -5.12
CA SER A 29 5.96 18.98 -6.29
C SER A 29 4.71 19.81 -6.04
N LYS A 30 4.78 21.08 -6.43
CA LYS A 30 3.73 22.08 -6.23
C LYS A 30 3.27 22.63 -7.57
N LYS A 31 1.94 22.65 -7.79
CA LYS A 31 1.36 23.35 -8.93
C LYS A 31 1.48 24.86 -8.70
N LEU A 32 2.07 25.55 -9.66
CA LEU A 32 2.11 27.01 -9.72
C LEU A 32 1.00 27.52 -10.64
N LYS A 33 0.83 28.83 -10.73
CA LYS A 33 -0.17 29.45 -11.60
C LYS A 33 0.10 29.15 -13.08
N ASP A 34 1.35 29.10 -13.47
CA ASP A 34 1.87 28.95 -14.82
C ASP A 34 2.91 27.85 -14.99
N GLY A 35 2.91 26.86 -14.08
CA GLY A 35 3.88 25.78 -14.12
C GLY A 35 3.86 24.85 -12.91
N VAL A 36 4.98 24.19 -12.68
CA VAL A 36 5.18 23.25 -11.55
C VAL A 36 6.57 23.47 -10.96
N GLU A 37 6.66 23.50 -9.64
CA GLU A 37 7.89 23.49 -8.87
C GLU A 37 8.13 22.11 -8.26
N LEU A 38 9.35 21.59 -8.38
CA LEU A 38 9.82 20.39 -7.69
C LEU A 38 10.78 20.78 -6.58
N ARG A 39 10.56 20.25 -5.39
CA ARG A 39 11.50 20.35 -4.28
C ARG A 39 12.43 19.13 -4.26
N LEU A 40 13.72 19.36 -4.23
CA LEU A 40 14.76 18.34 -4.30
C LEU A 40 15.48 18.16 -2.96
N SER A 41 16.05 16.99 -2.73
CA SER A 41 16.85 16.71 -1.52
C SER A 41 18.21 17.41 -1.54
N ASP A 42 18.75 17.67 -2.75
CA ASP A 42 20.04 18.32 -2.96
C ASP A 42 20.01 19.21 -4.21
N ASN A 43 21.09 19.92 -4.46
CA ASN A 43 21.22 20.82 -5.62
C ASN A 43 21.26 20.01 -6.92
N LEU A 44 20.64 20.56 -7.96
CA LEU A 44 20.64 20.05 -9.32
C LEU A 44 21.26 21.13 -10.22
N SER A 45 22.10 20.73 -11.18
CA SER A 45 22.65 21.65 -12.17
C SER A 45 21.95 21.46 -13.53
N GLU A 46 21.97 22.52 -14.36
CA GLU A 46 21.38 22.43 -15.72
C GLU A 46 22.03 21.36 -16.58
N LYS A 47 23.34 21.11 -16.39
CA LYS A 47 24.08 20.06 -17.11
C LYS A 47 23.61 18.65 -16.83
N GLU A 48 22.87 18.45 -15.76
CA GLU A 48 22.31 17.16 -15.37
C GLU A 48 20.93 16.91 -15.98
N LEU A 49 20.34 17.94 -16.61
CA LEU A 49 19.08 17.81 -17.34
C LEU A 49 19.33 17.29 -18.76
N LYS A 50 18.67 16.20 -19.12
CA LYS A 50 18.59 15.74 -20.50
C LYS A 50 17.25 16.10 -21.07
N ILE A 51 17.21 17.08 -21.97
CA ILE A 51 15.98 17.60 -22.57
C ILE A 51 15.89 17.08 -24.01
N SER A 52 14.70 16.59 -24.38
CA SER A 52 14.37 16.16 -25.74
C SER A 52 12.94 16.60 -26.10
N GLU A 53 12.72 16.86 -27.38
CA GLU A 53 11.43 17.29 -27.92
C GLU A 53 10.97 16.33 -29.01
N LEU A 54 9.69 16.02 -29.00
CA LEU A 54 9.00 15.21 -30.02
C LEU A 54 7.88 16.05 -30.59
N LYS A 55 7.91 16.24 -31.93
CA LYS A 55 6.87 16.98 -32.68
C LYS A 55 6.16 16.01 -33.59
N GLU A 56 4.90 15.72 -33.29
CA GLU A 56 3.98 14.99 -34.16
C GLU A 56 2.79 15.90 -34.48
N LYS A 57 2.05 15.61 -35.54
CA LYS A 57 0.87 16.42 -35.90
C LYS A 57 -0.12 16.44 -34.72
N ASP A 58 -0.43 17.64 -34.24
CA ASP A 58 -1.33 17.88 -33.08
C ASP A 58 -0.85 17.29 -31.74
N ASN A 59 0.45 16.97 -31.59
CA ASN A 59 1.00 16.41 -30.35
C ASN A 59 2.48 16.80 -30.18
N TYR A 60 2.71 17.85 -29.42
CA TYR A 60 4.05 18.26 -29.01
C TYR A 60 4.36 17.69 -27.62
N ARG A 61 5.57 17.15 -27.45
CA ARG A 61 6.06 16.67 -26.15
C ARG A 61 7.47 17.17 -25.89
N LYS A 62 7.65 17.79 -24.75
CA LYS A 62 8.97 18.10 -24.20
C LYS A 62 9.24 17.14 -23.04
N ILE A 63 10.35 16.42 -23.12
CA ILE A 63 10.74 15.39 -22.15
C ILE A 63 12.00 15.85 -21.46
N ILE A 64 11.99 15.83 -20.13
CA ILE A 64 13.12 16.24 -19.31
C ILE A 64 13.45 15.09 -18.36
N ASP A 65 14.64 14.53 -18.50
CA ASP A 65 15.19 13.47 -17.68
C ASP A 65 16.34 13.98 -16.82
N PHE A 66 16.37 13.60 -15.56
CA PHE A 66 17.49 13.89 -14.66
C PHE A 66 17.67 12.76 -13.64
N LYS A 67 18.90 12.58 -13.15
CA LYS A 67 19.22 11.53 -12.17
C LYS A 67 18.64 11.88 -10.82
N ALA A 68 17.47 11.31 -10.51
CA ALA A 68 16.81 11.44 -9.21
C ALA A 68 15.82 10.28 -8.98
N SER A 69 15.57 10.01 -7.72
CA SER A 69 14.46 9.14 -7.30
C SER A 69 13.25 10.00 -6.95
N LEU A 70 12.09 9.65 -7.50
CA LEU A 70 10.81 10.31 -7.24
C LEU A 70 10.10 9.59 -6.08
N ASP A 71 9.92 10.29 -4.98
CA ASP A 71 9.10 9.78 -3.88
C ASP A 71 7.61 9.95 -4.19
N GLY A 72 6.80 8.90 -3.93
CA GLY A 72 5.34 8.97 -3.98
C GLY A 72 4.66 8.70 -5.33
N GLY A 73 5.34 8.16 -6.37
CA GLY A 73 4.72 7.72 -7.62
C GLY A 73 4.49 8.84 -8.65
N ARG A 74 3.74 8.53 -9.74
CA ARG A 74 3.49 9.49 -10.84
C ARG A 74 2.62 10.65 -10.37
N ARG A 75 3.01 11.87 -10.74
CA ARG A 75 2.26 13.11 -10.49
C ARG A 75 1.84 13.72 -11.82
N ASN A 76 0.57 14.13 -11.94
CA ASN A 76 0.04 14.73 -13.17
C ASN A 76 -0.57 16.10 -12.84
N TYR A 77 -0.31 17.07 -13.70
CA TYR A 77 -0.82 18.42 -13.61
C TYR A 77 -1.42 18.82 -14.95
N ASP A 78 -2.67 19.28 -14.94
CA ASP A 78 -3.36 19.78 -16.11
C ASP A 78 -3.42 21.30 -16.07
N PHE A 79 -3.01 21.95 -17.18
CA PHE A 79 -3.06 23.37 -17.41
C PHE A 79 -3.71 23.56 -18.79
N TYR A 80 -4.89 24.11 -18.90
CA TYR A 80 -5.56 24.40 -20.17
C TYR A 80 -5.27 23.36 -21.28
N ASP A 81 -4.28 23.67 -22.15
CA ASP A 81 -3.80 22.89 -23.30
C ASP A 81 -2.48 22.13 -23.01
N VAL A 82 -1.92 22.26 -21.81
CA VAL A 82 -0.67 21.61 -21.39
C VAL A 82 -0.92 20.60 -20.29
N LYS A 83 -0.42 19.39 -20.49
CA LYS A 83 -0.39 18.35 -19.45
C LYS A 83 1.05 18.08 -19.03
N ILE A 84 1.31 18.07 -17.73
CA ILE A 84 2.60 17.68 -17.16
C ILE A 84 2.47 16.36 -16.45
N SER A 85 3.34 15.42 -16.76
CA SER A 85 3.46 14.15 -16.05
C SER A 85 4.88 14.01 -15.50
N ILE A 86 5.01 13.79 -14.20
CA ILE A 86 6.29 13.55 -13.52
C ILE A 86 6.25 12.10 -13.03
N ALA A 87 7.23 11.30 -13.44
CA ALA A 87 7.27 9.88 -13.11
C ALA A 87 8.70 9.37 -12.96
N GLN A 88 8.87 8.32 -12.18
CA GLN A 88 10.10 7.55 -12.20
C GLN A 88 10.18 6.80 -13.52
N PHE A 89 11.17 7.11 -14.35
CA PHE A 89 11.37 6.49 -15.66
C PHE A 89 12.14 5.17 -15.55
N ASN A 90 13.18 5.16 -14.73
CA ASN A 90 13.95 3.98 -14.34
C ASN A 90 14.45 4.19 -12.89
N PRO A 91 15.07 3.22 -12.22
CA PRO A 91 15.45 3.34 -10.81
C PRO A 91 16.31 4.56 -10.45
N GLN A 92 16.98 5.18 -11.44
CA GLN A 92 17.89 6.30 -11.22
C GLN A 92 17.47 7.59 -11.93
N THR A 93 16.36 7.59 -12.68
CA THR A 93 15.97 8.72 -13.54
C THR A 93 14.51 9.11 -13.29
N THR A 94 14.30 10.33 -12.87
CA THR A 94 12.98 10.98 -12.90
C THR A 94 12.77 11.62 -14.26
N ARG A 95 11.61 11.38 -14.86
CA ARG A 95 11.17 11.93 -16.14
C ARG A 95 10.00 12.86 -15.96
N ILE A 96 10.09 14.02 -16.58
CA ILE A 96 8.99 14.96 -16.70
C ILE A 96 8.61 15.04 -18.18
N VAL A 97 7.33 14.91 -18.47
CA VAL A 97 6.76 15.01 -19.82
C VAL A 97 5.74 16.12 -19.83
N LEU A 98 6.00 17.13 -20.64
CA LEU A 98 5.07 18.19 -20.98
C LEU A 98 4.43 17.84 -22.32
N SER A 99 3.12 17.83 -22.38
CA SER A 99 2.37 17.50 -23.61
C SER A 99 1.39 18.62 -23.95
N SER A 100 1.35 19.05 -25.21
CA SER A 100 0.41 20.05 -25.71
C SER A 100 0.06 19.79 -27.18
N LYS A 101 -0.94 20.48 -27.72
CA LYS A 101 -1.24 20.44 -29.16
C LYS A 101 -0.20 21.18 -29.98
N ASP A 102 0.19 22.36 -29.49
CA ASP A 102 1.11 23.26 -30.16
C ASP A 102 2.49 23.24 -29.48
N GLU A 103 3.51 23.77 -30.17
CA GLU A 103 4.85 23.90 -29.61
C GLU A 103 4.86 24.76 -28.36
N LEU A 104 5.48 24.25 -27.30
CA LEU A 104 5.54 24.87 -25.99
C LEU A 104 6.83 25.65 -25.79
N LYS A 105 6.72 26.98 -25.65
CA LYS A 105 7.78 27.78 -25.06
C LYS A 105 7.71 27.64 -23.54
N SER A 106 8.65 26.93 -22.99
CA SER A 106 8.75 26.71 -21.54
C SER A 106 10.09 27.18 -21.02
N GLU A 107 10.09 27.82 -19.87
CA GLU A 107 11.28 28.19 -19.11
C GLU A 107 11.52 27.17 -18.01
N ILE A 108 12.79 26.83 -17.80
CA ILE A 108 13.22 25.92 -16.75
C ILE A 108 14.16 26.71 -15.85
N ASN A 109 13.78 26.88 -14.59
CA ASN A 109 14.56 27.60 -13.59
C ASN A 109 15.02 26.64 -12.48
N ILE A 110 16.32 26.58 -12.24
CA ILE A 110 16.91 25.82 -11.15
C ILE A 110 17.38 26.79 -10.09
N LYS A 111 16.86 26.65 -8.87
CA LYS A 111 17.24 27.47 -7.71
C LYS A 111 17.57 26.54 -6.55
N GLN A 112 18.84 26.42 -6.19
CA GLN A 112 19.25 25.53 -5.09
C GLN A 112 18.58 24.14 -5.19
N LYS A 113 17.76 23.78 -4.20
CA LYS A 113 17.04 22.50 -4.11
C LYS A 113 15.66 22.55 -4.75
N SER A 114 15.46 23.38 -5.79
CA SER A 114 14.19 23.56 -6.48
C SER A 114 14.39 23.58 -8.00
N LEU A 115 13.48 22.91 -8.71
CA LEU A 115 13.41 22.87 -10.17
C LEU A 115 12.00 23.31 -10.58
N GLU A 116 11.91 24.47 -11.24
CA GLU A 116 10.67 25.12 -11.64
C GLU A 116 10.49 25.09 -13.16
N PHE A 117 9.30 24.75 -13.61
CA PHE A 117 8.88 24.82 -15.03
C PHE A 117 7.77 25.84 -15.16
N SER A 118 7.90 26.78 -16.07
CA SER A 118 6.86 27.75 -16.42
C SER A 118 6.64 27.82 -17.92
N PHE A 119 5.46 28.32 -18.34
CA PHE A 119 5.03 28.35 -19.74
C PHE A 119 4.60 29.74 -20.19
N ASP A 120 5.12 30.20 -21.32
CA ASP A 120 4.77 31.50 -21.89
C ASP A 120 3.33 31.59 -22.40
N SER A 121 2.75 30.49 -22.84
CA SER A 121 1.38 30.45 -23.39
C SER A 121 0.29 30.85 -22.37
N LEU A 122 0.56 30.71 -21.08
CA LEU A 122 -0.36 31.08 -20.00
C LEU A 122 -0.36 32.58 -19.70
N LYS A 123 0.74 33.29 -19.98
CA LYS A 123 0.84 34.74 -19.74
C LYS A 123 -0.09 35.57 -20.64
N ASN A 124 -0.36 35.11 -21.86
CA ASN A 124 -1.17 35.83 -22.85
C ASN A 124 -2.68 35.59 -22.77
N LYS A 125 -3.15 34.55 -22.08
CA LYS A 125 -4.58 34.23 -21.94
C LYS A 125 -5.22 34.74 -20.64
N ALA A 126 -4.44 35.24 -19.69
CA ALA A 126 -4.94 35.74 -18.39
C ALA A 126 -5.68 37.09 -18.46
N GLN A 127 -5.75 37.73 -19.64
CA GLN A 127 -6.41 39.04 -19.81
C GLN A 127 -7.83 39.02 -20.38
N LYS A 128 -8.39 37.82 -20.74
CA LYS A 128 -9.80 37.71 -21.08
C LYS A 128 -10.59 37.14 -19.91
N LYS A 129 -11.33 38.05 -19.24
CA LYS A 129 -12.31 37.71 -18.22
C LYS A 129 -13.41 36.83 -18.84
N GLU A 130 -13.41 35.55 -18.51
CA GLU A 130 -14.57 34.67 -18.63
C GLU A 130 -14.89 34.06 -17.26
N LYS A 131 -16.22 33.98 -16.99
CA LYS A 131 -16.81 33.45 -15.77
C LYS A 131 -16.17 32.13 -15.29
N PRO A 132 -16.10 31.85 -13.99
CA PRO A 132 -15.44 30.65 -13.47
C PRO A 132 -16.23 29.41 -13.85
N THR A 133 -15.73 28.68 -14.82
CA THR A 133 -16.11 27.29 -15.06
C THR A 133 -15.41 26.43 -14.01
N GLN A 134 -16.15 25.58 -13.31
CA GLN A 134 -15.71 24.74 -12.21
C GLN A 134 -14.41 23.98 -12.56
N THR A 135 -13.32 24.38 -11.93
CA THR A 135 -12.09 23.62 -11.94
C THR A 135 -12.27 22.39 -11.05
N ASN A 136 -12.13 21.20 -11.62
CA ASN A 136 -12.07 19.93 -10.88
C ASN A 136 -10.77 19.86 -10.07
N ASN A 137 -10.60 20.72 -9.05
CA ASN A 137 -9.49 20.63 -8.13
C ASN A 137 -9.75 19.46 -7.17
N GLN A 138 -8.96 18.41 -7.28
CA GLN A 138 -9.02 17.29 -6.36
C GLN A 138 -8.32 17.69 -5.05
N ILE A 139 -9.08 17.81 -3.99
CA ILE A 139 -8.58 18.14 -2.65
C ILE A 139 -7.93 16.88 -2.05
N TYR A 140 -6.78 17.04 -1.40
CA TYR A 140 -6.08 15.98 -0.67
C TYR A 140 -6.09 16.27 0.83
N ILE A 141 -6.29 15.23 1.65
CA ILE A 141 -6.15 15.31 3.10
C ILE A 141 -4.68 15.10 3.43
N LEU A 142 -3.95 16.20 3.66
CA LEU A 142 -2.52 16.20 3.93
C LEU A 142 -2.20 15.70 5.35
N LYS A 143 -3.04 16.05 6.32
CA LYS A 143 -2.86 15.69 7.73
C LYS A 143 -4.20 15.54 8.42
N SER A 144 -4.26 14.67 9.43
CA SER A 144 -5.38 14.55 10.34
C SER A 144 -4.88 14.52 11.77
N LEU A 145 -5.42 15.38 12.62
CA LEU A 145 -5.02 15.55 14.01
C LEU A 145 -6.23 15.24 14.90
N LYS A 146 -6.01 14.51 15.99
CA LYS A 146 -7.00 14.35 17.04
C LYS A 146 -6.93 15.56 17.95
N GLU A 147 -8.08 16.18 18.24
CA GLU A 147 -8.29 17.23 19.22
C GLU A 147 -9.25 16.73 20.31
N ASP A 148 -9.47 17.50 21.37
CA ASP A 148 -10.23 17.05 22.55
C ASP A 148 -11.66 16.54 22.22
N LYS A 149 -12.35 17.19 21.29
CA LYS A 149 -13.74 16.85 20.94
C LYS A 149 -13.93 16.39 19.50
N GLY A 150 -12.86 16.31 18.71
CA GLY A 150 -12.98 16.03 17.28
C GLY A 150 -11.66 15.77 16.58
N ILE A 151 -11.69 15.94 15.29
CA ILE A 151 -10.50 15.83 14.43
C ILE A 151 -10.36 17.09 13.58
N ARG A 152 -9.12 17.53 13.36
CA ARG A 152 -8.79 18.58 12.41
C ARG A 152 -8.07 17.97 11.22
N LEU A 153 -8.55 18.31 10.03
CA LEU A 153 -7.94 17.92 8.76
C LEU A 153 -7.26 19.14 8.14
N ILE A 154 -6.05 18.96 7.67
CA ILE A 154 -5.35 19.93 6.83
C ILE A 154 -5.50 19.46 5.38
N LEU A 155 -6.03 20.30 4.54
CA LEU A 155 -6.36 20.01 3.15
C LEU A 155 -5.38 20.69 2.20
N SER A 156 -5.23 20.15 0.99
CA SER A 156 -4.39 20.75 -0.05
C SER A 156 -5.01 22.02 -0.65
N ASP A 157 -6.33 22.14 -0.58
CA ASP A 157 -7.06 23.26 -1.13
C ASP A 157 -8.25 23.62 -0.22
N GLU A 158 -8.86 24.78 -0.45
CA GLU A 158 -10.00 25.25 0.34
C GLU A 158 -11.25 24.40 0.10
N ILE A 159 -12.04 24.25 1.14
CA ILE A 159 -13.34 23.58 1.12
C ILE A 159 -14.41 24.52 1.69
N SER A 160 -15.61 24.39 1.21
CA SER A 160 -16.76 25.12 1.72
C SER A 160 -17.81 24.18 2.30
N LYS A 161 -18.72 24.71 3.11
CA LYS A 161 -19.82 23.91 3.68
C LYS A 161 -20.70 23.24 2.63
N LYS A 162 -20.78 23.79 1.42
CA LYS A 162 -21.53 23.24 0.29
C LYS A 162 -20.88 21.98 -0.31
N ASP A 163 -19.62 21.75 -0.01
CA ASP A 163 -18.86 20.61 -0.51
C ASP A 163 -18.96 19.40 0.42
N ILE A 164 -19.66 19.54 1.55
CA ILE A 164 -19.85 18.50 2.56
C ILE A 164 -21.31 18.07 2.55
N ASP A 165 -21.54 16.82 2.16
CA ASP A 165 -22.84 16.15 2.31
C ASP A 165 -22.86 15.41 3.64
N ASP A 166 -23.82 15.69 4.50
CA ASP A 166 -23.98 15.02 5.78
C ASP A 166 -25.36 14.42 5.97
N TYR A 167 -25.41 13.31 6.71
CA TYR A 167 -26.67 12.69 7.13
C TYR A 167 -26.50 11.92 8.44
N LEU A 168 -27.55 11.95 9.27
CA LEU A 168 -27.61 11.26 10.54
C LEU A 168 -28.36 9.92 10.38
N MET A 169 -27.75 8.82 10.85
CA MET A 169 -28.36 7.51 10.95
C MET A 169 -28.51 7.13 12.43
N LYS A 170 -29.59 6.40 12.73
CA LYS A 170 -29.77 5.74 14.03
C LYS A 170 -29.94 4.25 13.79
N ASP A 171 -29.11 3.44 14.41
CA ASP A 171 -29.18 2.00 14.38
C ASP A 171 -29.14 1.48 15.82
N LYS A 172 -30.34 1.05 16.32
CA LYS A 172 -30.57 0.69 17.72
C LYS A 172 -30.16 1.84 18.67
N ASP A 173 -29.11 1.62 19.46
CA ASP A 173 -28.60 2.56 20.44
C ASP A 173 -27.38 3.35 19.96
N VAL A 174 -27.05 3.29 18.64
CA VAL A 174 -25.91 3.97 18.06
C VAL A 174 -26.38 5.01 17.05
N TYR A 175 -26.01 6.25 17.26
CA TYR A 175 -26.13 7.32 16.27
C TYR A 175 -24.85 7.40 15.47
N ARG A 176 -25.00 7.57 14.15
CA ARG A 176 -23.88 7.75 13.21
C ARG A 176 -24.15 9.00 12.39
N LEU A 177 -23.31 9.99 12.53
CA LEU A 177 -23.29 11.12 11.62
C LEU A 177 -22.23 10.86 10.57
N VAL A 178 -22.66 10.79 9.32
CA VAL A 178 -21.81 10.53 8.16
C VAL A 178 -21.62 11.81 7.39
N LEU A 179 -20.37 12.20 7.14
CA LEU A 179 -20.00 13.33 6.30
C LEU A 179 -19.19 12.86 5.11
N ASN A 180 -19.58 13.25 3.92
CA ASN A 180 -18.88 12.97 2.68
C ASN A 180 -18.41 14.29 2.06
N PHE A 181 -17.20 14.35 1.56
CA PHE A 181 -16.70 15.51 0.83
C PHE A 181 -15.67 15.10 -0.23
N LYS A 182 -15.57 15.92 -1.28
CA LYS A 182 -14.65 15.64 -2.39
C LYS A 182 -13.21 15.82 -1.96
N ALA A 183 -12.58 14.73 -1.51
CA ALA A 183 -11.18 14.72 -1.13
C ALA A 183 -10.56 13.33 -1.29
N VAL A 184 -9.23 13.28 -1.38
CA VAL A 184 -8.44 12.07 -1.36
C VAL A 184 -7.71 11.97 -0.03
N LEU A 185 -7.96 10.86 0.67
CA LEU A 185 -7.20 10.46 1.85
C LEU A 185 -6.08 9.52 1.41
N GLU A 186 -4.85 9.94 1.54
CA GLU A 186 -3.71 9.06 1.33
C GLU A 186 -3.50 8.17 2.56
N GLY A 187 -3.37 6.86 2.31
CA GLY A 187 -3.16 5.86 3.35
C GLY A 187 -4.44 5.16 3.82
N SER A 188 -4.33 4.46 4.95
CA SER A 188 -5.40 3.64 5.52
C SER A 188 -6.43 4.45 6.29
N ARG A 189 -7.61 3.82 6.53
CA ARG A 189 -8.63 4.32 7.47
C ARG A 189 -7.98 4.73 8.80
N LYS A 190 -8.39 5.89 9.31
CA LYS A 190 -7.97 6.39 10.62
C LYS A 190 -9.15 6.36 11.58
N ASN A 191 -8.94 5.85 12.78
CA ASN A 191 -9.93 5.82 13.85
C ASN A 191 -9.42 6.66 15.03
N PHE A 192 -10.28 7.55 15.53
CA PHE A 192 -10.00 8.43 16.65
C PHE A 192 -11.01 8.11 17.75
N ILE A 193 -10.57 7.47 18.82
CA ILE A 193 -11.41 7.09 19.95
C ILE A 193 -11.35 8.21 20.98
N PHE A 194 -12.50 8.74 21.41
CA PHE A 194 -12.62 9.79 22.42
C PHE A 194 -12.99 9.19 23.78
N ASP A 195 -13.93 8.26 23.78
CA ASP A 195 -14.29 7.45 24.95
C ASP A 195 -14.89 6.10 24.48
N LYS A 196 -15.47 5.32 25.41
CA LYS A 196 -16.07 4.00 25.11
C LYS A 196 -17.26 4.05 24.13
N ASN A 197 -17.92 5.21 24.01
CA ASN A 197 -19.14 5.39 23.20
C ASN A 197 -18.92 6.30 21.99
N ASN A 198 -17.88 7.14 22.01
CA ASN A 198 -17.65 8.18 21.02
C ASN A 198 -16.37 7.93 20.26
N ASN A 199 -16.47 7.80 18.95
CA ASN A 199 -15.32 7.67 18.06
C ASN A 199 -15.60 8.33 16.71
N ILE A 200 -14.54 8.74 16.03
CA ILE A 200 -14.57 9.29 14.67
C ILE A 200 -13.71 8.40 13.78
N SER A 201 -14.25 8.00 12.65
CA SER A 201 -13.47 7.32 11.61
C SER A 201 -13.38 8.15 10.34
N LEU A 202 -12.21 8.20 9.75
CA LEU A 202 -11.90 8.85 8.47
C LEU A 202 -11.49 7.80 7.47
N THR A 203 -12.18 7.71 6.33
CA THR A 203 -11.94 6.69 5.28
C THR A 203 -12.00 7.31 3.89
N GLN A 204 -11.33 6.70 2.93
CA GLN A 204 -11.62 6.94 1.53
C GLN A 204 -12.86 6.12 1.15
N TYR A 205 -13.97 6.78 0.82
CA TYR A 205 -15.24 6.12 0.48
C TYR A 205 -15.31 5.74 -0.99
N THR A 206 -14.96 6.68 -1.87
CA THR A 206 -14.79 6.45 -3.31
C THR A 206 -13.46 7.07 -3.74
N PRO A 207 -12.94 6.84 -4.94
CA PRO A 207 -11.67 7.45 -5.40
C PRO A 207 -11.60 8.98 -5.28
N LYS A 208 -12.78 9.64 -5.19
CA LYS A 208 -12.88 11.11 -5.12
C LYS A 208 -13.54 11.64 -3.86
N ILE A 209 -14.06 10.76 -2.98
CA ILE A 209 -14.83 11.15 -1.80
C ILE A 209 -14.20 10.56 -0.54
N ALA A 210 -13.79 11.41 0.37
CA ALA A 210 -13.46 11.04 1.73
C ALA A 210 -14.75 11.02 2.58
N ARG A 211 -14.81 10.08 3.52
CA ARG A 211 -15.93 9.92 4.45
C ARG A 211 -15.44 9.99 5.87
N ILE A 212 -16.13 10.81 6.67
CA ILE A 212 -15.97 10.87 8.12
C ILE A 212 -17.25 10.33 8.76
N VAL A 213 -17.10 9.44 9.74
CA VAL A 213 -18.24 8.91 10.50
C VAL A 213 -17.98 9.15 11.97
N LEU A 214 -18.86 9.94 12.59
CA LEU A 214 -18.93 10.09 14.04
C LEU A 214 -19.91 9.05 14.57
N ASN A 215 -19.49 8.27 15.55
CA ASN A 215 -20.35 7.31 16.24
C ASN A 215 -20.52 7.73 17.68
N SER A 216 -21.77 7.63 18.20
CA SER A 216 -22.11 7.92 19.59
C SER A 216 -23.34 7.10 20.02
N ASN A 217 -23.45 6.81 21.32
CA ASN A 217 -24.70 6.27 21.91
C ASN A 217 -25.73 7.34 22.22
N LYS A 218 -25.44 8.63 21.99
CA LYS A 218 -26.35 9.75 22.10
C LYS A 218 -26.51 10.43 20.74
N LYS A 219 -27.63 11.14 20.55
CA LYS A 219 -27.84 11.92 19.32
C LYS A 219 -26.66 12.88 19.12
N ILE A 220 -26.08 12.81 17.91
CA ILE A 220 -24.89 13.58 17.55
C ILE A 220 -25.33 14.95 17.07
N GLU A 221 -24.87 15.99 17.74
CA GLU A 221 -24.78 17.35 17.23
C GLU A 221 -23.31 17.60 16.90
N ALA A 222 -23.01 17.85 15.62
CA ALA A 222 -21.62 18.01 15.18
C ALA A 222 -21.24 19.49 15.16
N ASP A 223 -20.03 19.75 15.62
CA ASP A 223 -19.32 21.00 15.38
C ASP A 223 -18.47 20.87 14.12
N ILE A 224 -18.81 21.62 13.07
CA ILE A 224 -18.11 21.65 11.80
C ILE A 224 -17.60 23.06 11.57
N GLN A 225 -16.29 23.23 11.64
CA GLN A 225 -15.62 24.51 11.42
C GLN A 225 -14.72 24.41 10.19
N ILE A 226 -14.81 25.39 9.31
CA ILE A 226 -14.00 25.49 8.09
C ILE A 226 -13.26 26.81 8.14
N ASP A 227 -11.93 26.74 8.03
CA ASP A 227 -11.06 27.91 7.96
C ASP A 227 -10.05 27.68 6.82
N GLY A 228 -10.35 28.21 5.63
CA GLY A 228 -9.56 28.03 4.42
C GLY A 228 -9.32 26.56 4.09
N LYS A 229 -8.10 26.09 4.35
CA LYS A 229 -7.67 24.71 4.10
C LYS A 229 -7.76 23.79 5.32
N GLU A 230 -8.37 24.25 6.39
CA GLU A 230 -8.59 23.48 7.61
C GLU A 230 -10.06 23.13 7.78
N LEU A 231 -10.33 21.86 8.06
CA LEU A 231 -11.66 21.35 8.37
C LEU A 231 -11.63 20.67 9.73
N PHE A 232 -12.29 21.30 10.72
CA PHE A 232 -12.54 20.65 12.00
C PHE A 232 -13.91 20.00 12.00
N ILE A 233 -13.99 18.78 12.51
CA ILE A 233 -15.24 18.02 12.71
C ILE A 233 -15.18 17.36 14.07
N GLY A 234 -16.15 17.66 14.93
CA GLY A 234 -16.19 17.15 16.28
C GLY A 234 -17.61 17.01 16.83
N PHE A 235 -17.67 16.61 18.10
CA PHE A 235 -18.91 16.53 18.87
C PHE A 235 -19.13 17.86 19.59
N ASP A 236 -20.30 18.51 19.40
CA ASP A 236 -20.58 19.81 20.01
C ASP A 236 -20.65 19.73 21.55
N LYS A 237 -21.23 18.66 22.09
CA LYS A 237 -21.42 18.47 23.55
C LYS A 237 -20.83 17.11 24.02
N LEU A 238 -19.49 16.97 24.00
CA LEU A 238 -18.84 15.94 24.81
C LEU A 238 -18.69 16.48 26.24
N ASN A 239 -19.57 16.07 27.16
CA ASN A 239 -19.30 16.19 28.59
C ASN A 239 -18.22 15.20 28.99
N LEU A 240 -16.96 15.56 28.75
CA LEU A 240 -15.79 14.90 29.33
C LEU A 240 -15.79 15.25 30.80
N ASN A 241 -16.41 14.39 31.65
CA ASN A 241 -16.16 14.45 33.08
C ASN A 241 -14.66 14.36 33.30
N SER A 242 -14.10 15.46 33.75
CA SER A 242 -12.70 15.60 34.12
C SER A 242 -12.36 14.61 35.23
N THR A 243 -11.84 13.47 34.87
CA THR A 243 -11.14 12.59 35.81
C THR A 243 -9.65 12.88 35.68
N LYS A 244 -9.09 13.39 36.79
CA LYS A 244 -7.69 13.71 36.98
C LYS A 244 -6.77 12.64 36.40
N SER A 245 -5.75 13.11 35.69
CA SER A 245 -4.53 12.40 35.33
C SER A 245 -4.07 11.43 36.44
N THR A 246 -4.24 10.15 36.19
CA THR A 246 -3.48 9.12 36.91
C THR A 246 -2.78 8.28 35.85
N LYS A 247 -1.45 8.36 35.85
CA LYS A 247 -0.58 7.47 35.09
C LYS A 247 -0.92 6.03 35.48
N THR A 248 -1.56 5.27 34.62
CA THR A 248 -1.76 3.84 34.84
C THR A 248 -1.42 3.08 33.56
N ASN A 249 -0.50 2.18 33.73
CA ASN A 249 0.09 1.22 32.79
C ASN A 249 -0.86 0.70 31.69
N THR A 250 -0.45 0.91 30.45
CA THR A 250 -1.06 0.46 29.19
C THR A 250 -0.92 -1.04 28.92
N LYS A 251 -1.05 -1.91 29.93
CA LYS A 251 -0.96 -3.37 29.75
C LYS A 251 -2.29 -4.13 29.93
N THR A 252 -3.36 -3.49 30.37
CA THR A 252 -4.59 -4.22 30.76
C THR A 252 -5.83 -3.89 29.93
N ALA A 253 -5.76 -2.95 28.99
CA ALA A 253 -6.93 -2.54 28.17
C ALA A 253 -7.13 -3.38 26.89
N ILE A 254 -6.15 -4.17 26.47
CA ILE A 254 -6.23 -4.99 25.23
C ILE A 254 -6.97 -6.32 25.46
N ALA A 255 -7.08 -6.78 26.71
CA ALA A 255 -7.63 -8.11 27.02
C ALA A 255 -9.15 -8.16 27.22
N LYS A 256 -9.88 -7.03 27.17
CA LYS A 256 -11.35 -7.01 27.41
C LYS A 256 -12.22 -6.78 26.18
N GLU A 257 -11.63 -6.44 25.03
CA GLU A 257 -12.39 -6.25 23.77
C GLU A 257 -12.63 -7.56 22.98
N GLU A 258 -12.10 -8.69 23.44
CA GLU A 258 -12.15 -9.97 22.72
C GLU A 258 -13.37 -10.86 23.04
N LYS A 259 -14.30 -10.45 23.91
CA LYS A 259 -15.37 -11.36 24.36
C LYS A 259 -16.75 -11.16 23.73
N GLU A 260 -16.97 -10.21 22.83
CA GLU A 260 -18.25 -10.06 22.13
C GLU A 260 -18.13 -9.84 20.62
N THR A 261 -17.41 -10.69 19.90
CA THR A 261 -17.72 -10.91 18.50
C THR A 261 -18.89 -11.86 18.39
N LYS A 262 -20.09 -11.36 18.62
CA LYS A 262 -21.31 -12.03 18.15
C LYS A 262 -21.13 -12.35 16.67
N LYS A 263 -21.22 -13.64 16.31
CA LYS A 263 -21.36 -14.15 14.94
C LYS A 263 -22.39 -13.31 14.18
N GLN A 264 -21.97 -12.23 13.51
CA GLN A 264 -22.78 -11.62 12.47
C GLN A 264 -22.67 -12.53 11.25
N VAL A 265 -23.75 -13.21 10.94
CA VAL A 265 -23.90 -13.94 9.68
C VAL A 265 -23.80 -12.91 8.57
N ILE A 266 -22.74 -12.99 7.76
CA ILE A 266 -22.59 -12.15 6.58
C ILE A 266 -23.59 -12.65 5.55
N THR A 267 -24.69 -11.93 5.41
CA THR A 267 -25.69 -12.16 4.37
C THR A 267 -25.14 -11.66 3.03
N GLY A 268 -24.47 -12.52 2.30
CA GLY A 268 -23.97 -12.21 0.95
C GLY A 268 -23.14 -13.36 0.39
N ASN A 269 -23.32 -13.65 -0.89
CA ASN A 269 -22.64 -14.74 -1.61
C ASN A 269 -21.15 -14.43 -1.87
N LYS A 270 -20.39 -14.07 -0.81
CA LYS A 270 -18.97 -13.72 -0.92
C LYS A 270 -18.13 -14.97 -1.16
N ILE A 271 -17.41 -14.98 -2.25
CA ILE A 271 -16.56 -16.09 -2.69
C ILE A 271 -15.09 -15.74 -2.39
N VAL A 272 -14.43 -16.61 -1.63
CA VAL A 272 -13.00 -16.52 -1.34
C VAL A 272 -12.27 -17.65 -2.04
N VAL A 273 -11.26 -17.34 -2.85
CA VAL A 273 -10.36 -18.36 -3.41
C VAL A 273 -9.06 -18.33 -2.64
N ILE A 274 -8.70 -19.50 -2.09
CA ILE A 274 -7.45 -19.71 -1.37
C ILE A 274 -6.52 -20.51 -2.28
N ASP A 275 -5.30 -20.00 -2.42
CA ASP A 275 -4.26 -20.60 -3.24
C ASP A 275 -3.13 -21.13 -2.34
N PRO A 276 -3.08 -22.45 -2.05
CA PRO A 276 -1.90 -23.03 -1.45
C PRO A 276 -0.73 -22.96 -2.45
N GLY A 277 0.31 -22.20 -2.17
CA GLY A 277 1.48 -22.06 -3.03
C GLY A 277 2.14 -23.41 -3.35
N HIS A 278 2.93 -23.46 -4.44
CA HIS A 278 3.67 -24.65 -4.84
C HIS A 278 2.81 -25.90 -5.08
N GLY A 279 3.42 -27.10 -5.06
CA GLY A 279 2.73 -28.37 -5.18
C GLY A 279 3.31 -29.28 -6.27
N GLY A 280 3.14 -30.59 -6.14
CA GLY A 280 3.66 -31.61 -7.06
C GLY A 280 5.19 -31.54 -7.19
N LYS A 281 5.68 -31.27 -8.41
CA LYS A 281 7.13 -31.12 -8.72
C LYS A 281 7.78 -29.92 -8.04
N ASP A 282 7.01 -28.89 -7.70
CA ASP A 282 7.47 -27.69 -7.00
C ASP A 282 7.27 -27.86 -5.48
N GLY A 283 8.36 -28.11 -4.78
CA GLY A 283 8.38 -28.28 -3.32
C GLY A 283 8.25 -26.99 -2.53
N GLY A 284 8.51 -25.84 -3.17
CA GLY A 284 8.71 -24.56 -2.47
C GLY A 284 10.00 -24.54 -1.67
N ALA A 285 10.05 -23.70 -0.68
CA ALA A 285 11.17 -23.61 0.25
C ALA A 285 11.28 -24.87 1.14
N ILE A 286 12.52 -25.15 1.55
CA ILE A 286 12.86 -26.35 2.35
C ILE A 286 13.46 -25.91 3.68
N GLY A 287 12.91 -26.42 4.78
CA GLY A 287 13.40 -26.18 6.13
C GLY A 287 13.81 -27.45 6.87
N ASP A 288 14.35 -27.26 8.07
CA ASP A 288 14.76 -28.32 9.00
C ASP A 288 15.56 -29.47 8.32
N ASN A 289 16.60 -29.10 7.57
CA ASN A 289 17.46 -30.06 6.86
C ASN A 289 16.72 -31.05 5.93
N GLY A 290 15.70 -30.56 5.23
CA GLY A 290 14.94 -31.36 4.25
C GLY A 290 13.63 -31.97 4.81
N LYS A 291 13.38 -31.86 6.11
CA LYS A 291 12.19 -32.45 6.73
C LYS A 291 10.91 -31.64 6.51
N LEU A 292 11.04 -30.33 6.27
CA LEU A 292 9.91 -29.45 6.07
C LEU A 292 9.87 -28.98 4.61
N LEU A 293 8.79 -29.27 3.93
CA LEU A 293 8.50 -28.76 2.58
C LEU A 293 7.36 -27.73 2.66
N GLU A 294 7.59 -26.56 2.08
CA GLU A 294 6.61 -25.47 2.06
C GLU A 294 5.27 -25.93 1.51
N LYS A 295 5.25 -26.64 0.37
CA LYS A 295 4.02 -27.11 -0.27
C LYS A 295 3.07 -27.88 0.66
N ASN A 296 3.62 -28.61 1.63
CA ASN A 296 2.84 -29.40 2.58
C ASN A 296 2.26 -28.52 3.70
N ILE A 297 3.07 -27.59 4.23
CA ILE A 297 2.66 -26.67 5.30
C ILE A 297 1.55 -25.76 4.80
N VAL A 298 1.75 -25.12 3.63
CA VAL A 298 0.78 -24.17 3.08
C VAL A 298 -0.52 -24.86 2.64
N LEU A 299 -0.46 -26.12 2.17
CA LEU A 299 -1.66 -26.90 1.88
C LEU A 299 -2.48 -27.18 3.15
N SER A 300 -1.84 -27.69 4.20
CA SER A 300 -2.47 -27.96 5.48
C SER A 300 -3.13 -26.71 6.06
N LEU A 301 -2.40 -25.59 6.08
CA LEU A 301 -2.91 -24.32 6.58
C LEU A 301 -4.07 -23.77 5.73
N SER A 302 -3.93 -23.81 4.40
CA SER A 302 -4.98 -23.31 3.50
C SER A 302 -6.32 -24.03 3.70
N LEU A 303 -6.28 -25.34 3.92
CA LEU A 303 -7.48 -26.12 4.22
C LEU A 303 -8.13 -25.68 5.55
N LYS A 304 -7.33 -25.34 6.57
CA LYS A 304 -7.81 -24.82 7.85
C LYS A 304 -8.43 -23.42 7.70
N ILE A 305 -7.78 -22.53 6.93
CA ILE A 305 -8.32 -21.18 6.63
C ILE A 305 -9.69 -21.32 5.99
N GLY A 306 -9.81 -22.22 5.01
CA GLY A 306 -11.10 -22.43 4.36
C GLY A 306 -12.17 -23.05 5.25
N GLN A 307 -11.79 -23.91 6.21
CA GLN A 307 -12.73 -24.42 7.22
C GLN A 307 -13.24 -23.27 8.11
N GLU A 308 -12.34 -22.38 8.58
CA GLU A 308 -12.72 -21.21 9.37
C GLU A 308 -13.63 -20.25 8.61
N LEU A 309 -13.36 -20.01 7.33
CA LEU A 309 -14.20 -19.16 6.49
C LEU A 309 -15.57 -19.78 6.21
N LYS A 310 -15.64 -21.10 5.95
CA LYS A 310 -16.92 -21.80 5.75
C LYS A 310 -17.80 -21.76 7.01
N LYS A 311 -17.21 -21.90 8.20
CA LYS A 311 -17.95 -21.73 9.49
C LYS A 311 -18.56 -20.33 9.63
N ARG A 312 -17.99 -19.33 8.94
CA ARG A 312 -18.45 -17.93 8.94
C ARG A 312 -19.41 -17.62 7.78
N GLY A 313 -19.81 -18.61 6.97
CA GLY A 313 -20.77 -18.46 5.88
C GLY A 313 -20.17 -18.04 4.54
N TYR A 314 -18.84 -18.05 4.38
CA TYR A 314 -18.21 -17.76 3.09
C TYR A 314 -18.24 -18.98 2.17
N LYS A 315 -18.38 -18.73 0.87
CA LYS A 315 -18.18 -19.75 -0.16
C LYS A 315 -16.68 -19.81 -0.49
N VAL A 316 -16.06 -20.98 -0.27
CA VAL A 316 -14.61 -21.14 -0.39
C VAL A 316 -14.26 -22.13 -1.49
N TYR A 317 -13.37 -21.72 -2.38
CA TYR A 317 -12.71 -22.56 -3.35
C TYR A 317 -11.19 -22.55 -3.12
N TYR A 318 -10.53 -23.58 -3.65
CA TYR A 318 -9.09 -23.72 -3.56
C TYR A 318 -8.52 -23.93 -4.97
N THR A 319 -7.32 -23.43 -5.23
CA THR A 319 -6.61 -23.78 -6.47
C THR A 319 -6.20 -25.25 -6.46
N ARG A 320 -5.79 -25.78 -5.30
CA ARG A 320 -5.54 -27.20 -5.06
C ARG A 320 -5.97 -27.63 -3.65
N THR A 321 -6.37 -28.88 -3.53
CA THR A 321 -6.70 -29.56 -2.26
C THR A 321 -5.85 -30.81 -2.02
N LYS A 322 -4.94 -31.10 -2.96
CA LYS A 322 -3.99 -32.24 -2.94
C LYS A 322 -2.62 -31.74 -3.36
N ASP A 323 -1.60 -32.59 -3.18
CA ASP A 323 -0.24 -32.31 -3.65
C ASP A 323 -0.19 -32.47 -5.19
N ARG A 324 -0.44 -31.37 -5.91
CA ARG A 324 -0.35 -31.29 -7.36
C ARG A 324 0.23 -29.93 -7.78
N PHE A 325 0.98 -29.90 -8.85
CA PHE A 325 1.47 -28.67 -9.46
C PHE A 325 0.34 -27.95 -10.20
N ILE A 326 0.30 -26.62 -10.06
CA ILE A 326 -0.55 -25.72 -10.84
C ILE A 326 0.34 -24.53 -11.21
N ASN A 327 0.39 -24.19 -12.50
CA ASN A 327 1.14 -23.02 -12.96
C ASN A 327 0.54 -21.72 -12.42
N LEU A 328 1.33 -20.66 -12.36
CA LEU A 328 0.93 -19.39 -11.72
C LEU A 328 -0.31 -18.75 -12.38
N ARG A 329 -0.42 -18.87 -13.72
CA ARG A 329 -1.54 -18.33 -14.49
C ARG A 329 -2.86 -19.02 -14.15
N ASP A 330 -2.86 -20.35 -14.04
CA ASP A 330 -4.07 -21.13 -13.80
C ASP A 330 -4.62 -20.90 -12.39
N ARG A 331 -3.78 -20.49 -11.42
CA ARG A 331 -4.23 -20.18 -10.05
C ARG A 331 -5.22 -19.03 -10.05
N THR A 332 -4.88 -17.91 -10.70
CA THR A 332 -5.80 -16.76 -10.81
C THR A 332 -6.93 -16.99 -11.81
N LYS A 333 -6.72 -17.80 -12.85
CA LYS A 333 -7.78 -18.24 -13.76
C LYS A 333 -8.93 -18.92 -13.01
N ILE A 334 -8.61 -19.84 -12.09
CA ILE A 334 -9.60 -20.47 -11.22
C ILE A 334 -10.39 -19.42 -10.42
N ALA A 335 -9.72 -18.40 -9.86
CA ALA A 335 -10.40 -17.34 -9.10
C ALA A 335 -11.35 -16.52 -9.98
N ASN A 336 -10.91 -16.16 -11.19
CA ASN A 336 -11.70 -15.40 -12.16
C ASN A 336 -12.94 -16.20 -12.61
N GLU A 337 -12.80 -17.48 -12.94
CA GLU A 337 -13.91 -18.38 -13.33
C GLU A 337 -14.95 -18.53 -12.22
N LYS A 338 -14.51 -18.49 -10.95
CA LYS A 338 -15.42 -18.53 -9.80
C LYS A 338 -16.02 -17.16 -9.48
N ARG A 339 -15.64 -16.09 -10.21
CA ARG A 339 -16.02 -14.70 -9.89
C ARG A 339 -15.75 -14.38 -8.43
N ALA A 340 -14.53 -14.69 -7.99
CA ALA A 340 -14.15 -14.56 -6.59
C ALA A 340 -14.22 -13.12 -6.12
N SER A 341 -14.65 -12.94 -4.89
CA SER A 341 -14.64 -11.63 -4.22
C SER A 341 -13.23 -11.24 -3.73
N MET A 342 -12.34 -12.24 -3.61
CA MET A 342 -10.91 -12.04 -3.31
C MET A 342 -10.11 -13.31 -3.59
N PHE A 343 -8.80 -13.11 -3.80
CA PHE A 343 -7.81 -14.17 -4.00
C PHE A 343 -6.70 -14.06 -2.94
N ILE A 344 -6.37 -15.17 -2.28
CA ILE A 344 -5.38 -15.22 -1.21
C ILE A 344 -4.43 -16.37 -1.44
N SER A 345 -3.17 -16.06 -1.78
CA SER A 345 -2.09 -17.03 -1.91
C SER A 345 -1.35 -17.17 -0.57
N ILE A 346 -1.06 -18.40 -0.18
CA ILE A 346 -0.43 -18.75 1.10
C ILE A 346 0.93 -19.37 0.83
N HIS A 347 1.97 -18.77 1.42
CA HIS A 347 3.37 -19.14 1.29
C HIS A 347 4.10 -19.17 2.64
N ALA A 348 5.32 -19.72 2.65
CA ALA A 348 6.22 -19.69 3.79
C ALA A 348 7.63 -19.27 3.34
N ASN A 349 8.02 -18.10 3.77
CA ASN A 349 9.24 -17.42 3.36
C ASN A 349 10.52 -18.22 3.67
N ALA A 350 11.59 -17.93 2.95
CA ALA A 350 12.90 -18.48 3.23
C ALA A 350 13.98 -17.41 3.26
N SER A 351 14.96 -17.60 4.13
CA SER A 351 16.17 -16.78 4.12
C SER A 351 16.94 -16.96 2.82
N PRO A 352 17.52 -15.91 2.23
CA PRO A 352 18.32 -15.99 1.00
C PRO A 352 19.61 -16.82 1.18
N ASN A 353 20.06 -16.99 2.41
CA ASN A 353 21.23 -17.81 2.70
C ASN A 353 21.20 -18.38 4.13
N LYS A 354 21.98 -19.44 4.37
CA LYS A 354 22.06 -20.14 5.68
C LYS A 354 22.50 -19.22 6.83
N LYS A 355 23.38 -18.24 6.56
CA LYS A 355 23.91 -17.34 7.62
C LYS A 355 22.82 -16.44 8.23
N ARG A 356 21.81 -16.08 7.43
CA ARG A 356 20.70 -15.22 7.86
C ARG A 356 19.48 -16.00 8.34
N ALA A 357 19.47 -17.34 8.21
CA ALA A 357 18.31 -18.15 8.53
C ALA A 357 17.83 -18.00 9.98
N SER A 358 18.74 -17.86 10.93
CA SER A 358 18.41 -17.69 12.37
C SER A 358 17.97 -16.29 12.75
N SER A 359 18.18 -15.28 11.89
CA SER A 359 17.82 -13.88 12.15
C SER A 359 16.58 -13.41 11.41
N MET A 360 16.13 -14.17 10.39
CA MET A 360 14.95 -13.81 9.59
C MET A 360 13.74 -14.61 10.03
N GLN A 361 12.74 -13.92 10.55
CA GLN A 361 11.48 -14.50 11.04
C GLN A 361 10.33 -13.49 10.92
N GLY A 362 9.11 -13.98 11.07
CA GLY A 362 7.91 -13.15 11.14
C GLY A 362 6.96 -13.32 9.95
N ILE A 363 5.78 -12.76 10.11
CA ILE A 363 4.70 -12.80 9.12
C ILE A 363 4.77 -11.55 8.26
N GLU A 364 4.60 -11.71 6.94
CA GLU A 364 4.54 -10.63 5.97
C GLU A 364 3.34 -10.82 5.04
N THR A 365 2.66 -9.74 4.68
CA THR A 365 1.57 -9.81 3.70
C THR A 365 1.87 -8.90 2.53
N PHE A 366 1.82 -9.45 1.32
CA PHE A 366 2.15 -8.75 0.08
C PHE A 366 0.91 -8.51 -0.78
N PHE A 367 0.92 -7.40 -1.49
CA PHE A 367 -0.02 -7.09 -2.57
C PHE A 367 0.71 -6.72 -3.85
N LEU A 368 0.02 -6.84 -4.99
CA LEU A 368 0.62 -6.59 -6.30
C LEU A 368 0.88 -5.10 -6.52
N SER A 369 2.15 -4.74 -6.69
CA SER A 369 2.63 -3.41 -7.10
C SER A 369 4.11 -3.52 -7.48
N PRO A 370 4.70 -2.53 -8.17
CA PRO A 370 6.15 -2.46 -8.29
C PRO A 370 6.82 -2.47 -6.92
N ALA A 371 7.85 -3.30 -6.75
CA ALA A 371 8.57 -3.41 -5.48
C ALA A 371 9.30 -2.10 -5.15
N ARG A 372 9.14 -1.61 -3.91
CA ARG A 372 9.84 -0.42 -3.40
C ARG A 372 11.09 -0.75 -2.59
N SER A 373 11.29 -2.00 -2.24
CA SER A 373 12.46 -2.47 -1.49
C SER A 373 13.13 -3.63 -2.21
N GLU A 374 14.46 -3.72 -2.08
CA GLU A 374 15.23 -4.84 -2.62
C GLU A 374 14.74 -6.17 -2.05
N ARG A 375 14.41 -6.19 -0.76
CA ARG A 375 13.83 -7.35 -0.12
C ARG A 375 12.52 -7.83 -0.77
N SER A 376 11.57 -6.90 -1.04
CA SER A 376 10.30 -7.26 -1.71
C SER A 376 10.54 -7.82 -3.11
N LYS A 377 11.55 -7.30 -3.79
CA LYS A 377 11.96 -7.78 -5.11
C LYS A 377 12.56 -9.19 -5.02
N GLU A 378 13.48 -9.44 -4.08
CA GLU A 378 14.09 -10.76 -3.86
C GLU A 378 13.04 -11.85 -3.55
N VAL A 379 12.05 -11.55 -2.70
CA VAL A 379 10.97 -12.50 -2.38
C VAL A 379 10.13 -12.77 -3.62
N ALA A 380 9.70 -11.73 -4.36
CA ALA A 380 8.91 -11.92 -5.59
C ALA A 380 9.69 -12.67 -6.67
N GLU A 381 10.97 -12.39 -6.87
CA GLU A 381 11.82 -13.11 -7.83
C GLU A 381 11.94 -14.60 -7.50
N LYS A 382 12.02 -14.93 -6.21
CA LYS A 382 12.09 -16.33 -5.77
C LYS A 382 10.80 -17.08 -6.09
N GLU A 383 9.64 -16.50 -5.74
CA GLU A 383 8.34 -17.12 -5.99
C GLU A 383 8.00 -17.18 -7.49
N ASN A 384 8.40 -16.17 -8.26
CA ASN A 384 8.20 -16.14 -9.71
C ASN A 384 9.05 -17.19 -10.46
N LYS A 385 10.19 -17.64 -9.89
CA LYS A 385 11.06 -18.65 -10.52
C LYS A 385 10.43 -20.04 -10.62
N SER A 386 9.41 -20.33 -9.86
CA SER A 386 8.73 -21.63 -9.88
C SER A 386 8.08 -21.96 -11.22
N ASP A 387 7.90 -20.96 -12.11
CA ASP A 387 7.23 -21.12 -13.39
C ASP A 387 7.86 -20.25 -14.50
N LEU A 388 9.11 -20.55 -14.85
CA LEU A 388 9.84 -19.82 -15.89
C LEU A 388 9.23 -19.97 -17.29
N GLU A 389 8.47 -21.04 -17.55
CA GLU A 389 7.80 -21.28 -18.83
C GLU A 389 6.70 -20.22 -19.09
N GLU A 390 6.14 -19.63 -18.04
CA GLU A 390 5.12 -18.59 -18.12
C GLU A 390 5.69 -17.15 -18.16
N ALA A 391 7.03 -16.98 -18.17
CA ALA A 391 7.68 -15.67 -18.12
C ALA A 391 7.21 -14.70 -19.23
N ASN A 392 6.94 -15.23 -20.43
CA ASN A 392 6.41 -14.42 -21.55
C ASN A 392 4.99 -13.91 -21.29
N TYR A 393 4.15 -14.69 -20.61
CA TYR A 393 2.79 -14.25 -20.23
C TYR A 393 2.83 -13.11 -19.24
N PHE A 394 3.76 -13.13 -18.30
CA PHE A 394 3.95 -12.08 -17.29
C PHE A 394 4.84 -10.94 -17.78
N SER A 395 4.79 -10.65 -19.08
CA SER A 395 5.50 -9.51 -19.66
C SER A 395 5.18 -8.22 -18.90
N LYS A 396 6.10 -7.25 -18.98
CA LYS A 396 5.94 -5.92 -18.37
C LYS A 396 4.60 -5.27 -18.75
N GLN A 397 4.09 -5.53 -19.93
CA GLN A 397 2.85 -4.96 -20.44
C GLN A 397 1.62 -5.56 -19.71
N ASN A 398 1.57 -6.89 -19.56
CA ASN A 398 0.50 -7.57 -18.82
C ASN A 398 0.52 -7.21 -17.33
N PHE A 399 1.72 -7.07 -16.74
CA PHE A 399 1.88 -6.58 -15.38
C PHE A 399 1.29 -5.17 -15.22
N LEU A 400 1.61 -4.23 -16.12
CA LEU A 400 1.11 -2.86 -16.06
C LEU A 400 -0.41 -2.78 -16.26
N HIS A 401 -0.99 -3.62 -17.13
CA HIS A 401 -2.43 -3.70 -17.33
C HIS A 401 -3.18 -4.22 -16.09
N SER A 402 -2.56 -5.09 -15.31
CA SER A 402 -3.16 -5.63 -14.07
C SER A 402 -3.10 -4.68 -12.87
N LEU A 403 -2.40 -3.56 -12.99
CA LEU A 403 -2.23 -2.55 -11.94
C LEU A 403 -3.32 -1.46 -12.02
N SER A 404 -4.61 -1.82 -11.86
CA SER A 404 -5.59 -0.77 -11.61
C SER A 404 -5.41 -0.19 -10.21
N ARG A 405 -5.58 1.12 -10.10
CA ARG A 405 -5.42 1.83 -8.81
C ARG A 405 -6.41 1.30 -7.76
N GLU A 406 -7.64 1.03 -8.17
CA GLU A 406 -8.70 0.49 -7.31
C GLU A 406 -8.32 -0.88 -6.75
N LYS A 407 -7.79 -1.75 -7.59
CA LYS A 407 -7.31 -3.08 -7.20
C LYS A 407 -6.13 -3.01 -6.22
N ILE A 408 -5.16 -2.14 -6.48
CA ILE A 408 -4.02 -1.92 -5.59
C ILE A 408 -4.50 -1.46 -4.21
N ILE A 409 -5.40 -0.48 -4.16
CA ILE A 409 -5.96 0.04 -2.90
C ILE A 409 -6.76 -1.05 -2.16
N ALA A 410 -7.61 -1.78 -2.87
CA ALA A 410 -8.40 -2.87 -2.29
C ALA A 410 -7.51 -4.00 -1.75
N SER A 411 -6.47 -4.38 -2.50
CA SER A 411 -5.50 -5.40 -2.09
C SER A 411 -4.65 -4.94 -0.91
N ASN A 412 -4.21 -3.69 -0.88
CA ASN A 412 -3.47 -3.12 0.26
C ASN A 412 -4.31 -3.12 1.53
N ARG A 413 -5.60 -2.72 1.46
CA ARG A 413 -6.52 -2.77 2.62
C ARG A 413 -6.71 -4.19 3.13
N LEU A 414 -6.93 -5.15 2.21
CA LEU A 414 -7.03 -6.56 2.56
C LEU A 414 -5.76 -7.06 3.24
N ALA A 415 -4.59 -6.69 2.70
CA ALA A 415 -3.30 -7.06 3.28
C ALA A 415 -3.12 -6.51 4.71
N ILE A 416 -3.50 -5.26 4.95
CA ILE A 416 -3.44 -4.63 6.29
C ILE A 416 -4.33 -5.39 7.28
N ASP A 417 -5.56 -5.72 6.89
CA ASP A 417 -6.48 -6.43 7.76
C ASP A 417 -5.97 -7.86 8.05
N ILE A 418 -5.52 -8.60 7.05
CA ILE A 418 -4.94 -9.94 7.23
C ILE A 418 -3.71 -9.87 8.14
N GLN A 419 -2.75 -8.97 7.87
CA GLN A 419 -1.54 -8.83 8.67
C GLN A 419 -1.87 -8.56 10.14
N LYS A 420 -2.70 -7.55 10.40
CA LYS A 420 -3.12 -7.14 11.75
C LYS A 420 -3.76 -8.28 12.54
N TYR A 421 -4.77 -8.94 11.95
CA TYR A 421 -5.53 -9.96 12.67
C TYR A 421 -4.76 -11.27 12.80
N THR A 422 -3.91 -11.62 11.84
CA THR A 422 -3.04 -12.79 11.95
C THR A 422 -2.04 -12.61 13.08
N LEU A 423 -1.36 -11.47 13.16
CA LEU A 423 -0.46 -11.17 14.27
C LEU A 423 -1.18 -11.16 15.62
N SER A 424 -2.38 -10.57 15.69
CA SER A 424 -3.18 -10.55 16.91
C SER A 424 -3.51 -11.97 17.40
N SER A 425 -3.97 -12.85 16.49
CA SER A 425 -4.29 -14.25 16.85
C SER A 425 -3.05 -15.04 17.27
N VAL A 426 -1.95 -14.94 16.52
CA VAL A 426 -0.72 -15.70 16.78
C VAL A 426 -0.03 -15.24 18.06
N ARG A 427 -0.02 -13.94 18.34
CA ARG A 427 0.62 -13.34 19.53
C ARG A 427 -0.07 -13.70 20.85
N LYS A 428 -1.26 -14.29 20.81
CA LYS A 428 -1.91 -14.87 21.99
C LYS A 428 -1.06 -15.98 22.63
N ARG A 429 -0.24 -16.67 21.82
CA ARG A 429 0.55 -17.82 22.27
C ARG A 429 2.02 -17.78 21.89
N TYR A 430 2.38 -17.11 20.83
CA TYR A 430 3.73 -17.13 20.28
C TYR A 430 4.29 -15.72 20.10
N LYS A 431 5.57 -15.54 20.39
CA LYS A 431 6.29 -14.34 19.98
C LYS A 431 6.54 -14.42 18.47
N VAL A 432 5.99 -13.46 17.72
CA VAL A 432 6.11 -13.38 16.25
C VAL A 432 6.44 -11.95 15.86
N GLU A 433 7.43 -11.81 15.00
CA GLU A 433 7.81 -10.52 14.43
C GLU A 433 6.82 -10.07 13.37
N ASP A 434 6.62 -8.76 13.27
CA ASP A 434 5.81 -8.11 12.27
C ASP A 434 6.68 -7.70 11.08
N GLY A 435 6.65 -8.48 10.02
CA GLY A 435 7.32 -8.15 8.77
C GLY A 435 6.62 -7.05 7.98
N GLY A 436 5.35 -6.76 8.33
CA GLY A 436 4.56 -5.68 7.75
C GLY A 436 3.84 -6.05 6.46
N VAL A 437 3.13 -5.03 5.95
CA VAL A 437 2.49 -5.09 4.64
C VAL A 437 3.43 -4.47 3.61
N ARG A 438 3.63 -5.17 2.50
CA ARG A 438 4.59 -4.78 1.47
C ARG A 438 4.01 -4.94 0.07
N GLU A 439 4.54 -4.20 -0.87
CA GLU A 439 4.28 -4.37 -2.29
C GLU A 439 5.40 -5.14 -2.99
N ALA A 440 5.01 -6.01 -3.95
CA ALA A 440 5.94 -6.69 -4.82
C ALA A 440 5.28 -7.24 -6.10
N PRO A 441 6.05 -7.46 -7.18
CA PRO A 441 5.56 -7.90 -8.47
C PRO A 441 5.38 -9.43 -8.53
N PHE A 442 4.53 -9.99 -7.68
CA PHE A 442 4.22 -11.42 -7.68
C PHE A 442 3.36 -11.80 -8.89
N TRP A 443 3.86 -12.69 -9.74
CA TRP A 443 3.16 -13.15 -10.93
C TRP A 443 1.84 -13.86 -10.60
N VAL A 444 1.80 -14.60 -9.51
CA VAL A 444 0.57 -15.26 -9.04
C VAL A 444 -0.57 -14.28 -8.75
N LEU A 445 -0.30 -12.99 -8.54
CA LEU A 445 -1.32 -11.97 -8.30
C LEU A 445 -1.70 -11.18 -9.57
N VAL A 446 -0.89 -11.27 -10.64
CA VAL A 446 -1.08 -10.49 -11.87
C VAL A 446 -2.41 -10.82 -12.54
N GLY A 447 -2.74 -12.11 -12.66
CA GLY A 447 -3.94 -12.56 -13.35
C GLY A 447 -5.27 -12.37 -12.60
N ALA A 448 -5.26 -11.96 -11.34
CA ALA A 448 -6.50 -11.72 -10.60
C ALA A 448 -7.21 -10.48 -11.17
N GLN A 449 -8.38 -10.66 -11.80
CA GLN A 449 -9.19 -9.59 -12.40
C GLN A 449 -10.22 -9.10 -11.38
N ASP A 450 -10.47 -7.79 -11.35
CA ASP A 450 -11.56 -7.14 -10.61
C ASP A 450 -11.75 -7.55 -9.13
N MET A 451 -10.74 -8.15 -8.53
CA MET A 451 -10.78 -8.57 -7.13
C MET A 451 -9.49 -8.20 -6.39
N PRO A 452 -9.54 -7.87 -5.09
CA PRO A 452 -8.36 -7.77 -4.26
C PRO A 452 -7.62 -9.11 -4.19
N ALA A 453 -6.29 -9.04 -4.28
CA ALA A 453 -5.42 -10.22 -4.28
C ALA A 453 -4.19 -9.97 -3.42
N VAL A 454 -3.86 -10.91 -2.54
CA VAL A 454 -2.72 -10.83 -1.62
C VAL A 454 -1.97 -12.16 -1.56
N LEU A 455 -0.68 -12.08 -1.19
CA LEU A 455 0.15 -13.21 -0.85
C LEU A 455 0.59 -13.07 0.62
N VAL A 456 0.39 -14.12 1.39
CA VAL A 456 0.69 -14.14 2.82
C VAL A 456 1.85 -15.09 3.08
N GLU A 457 2.96 -14.54 3.55
CA GLU A 457 4.10 -15.27 4.08
C GLU A 457 3.89 -15.51 5.57
N ILE A 458 3.61 -16.74 5.94
CA ILE A 458 3.18 -17.11 7.31
C ILE A 458 4.32 -17.22 8.32
N GLY A 459 5.54 -16.98 7.91
CA GLY A 459 6.80 -17.09 8.64
C GLY A 459 7.91 -17.68 7.79
N TYR A 460 9.10 -17.84 8.36
CA TYR A 460 10.27 -18.36 7.66
C TYR A 460 10.47 -19.85 7.91
N ILE A 461 10.26 -20.67 6.89
CA ILE A 461 10.45 -22.12 6.98
C ILE A 461 11.91 -22.52 7.27
N THR A 462 12.86 -21.67 6.85
CA THR A 462 14.30 -21.88 7.06
C THR A 462 14.78 -21.49 8.45
N HIS A 463 13.97 -20.76 9.24
CA HIS A 463 14.35 -20.38 10.61
C HIS A 463 14.26 -21.61 11.54
N PRO A 464 15.29 -21.89 12.37
CA PRO A 464 15.38 -23.14 13.13
C PRO A 464 14.19 -23.44 14.04
N SER A 465 13.64 -22.45 14.71
CA SER A 465 12.48 -22.60 15.60
C SER A 465 11.16 -22.25 14.93
N GLU A 466 11.11 -21.19 14.13
CA GLU A 466 9.87 -20.77 13.44
C GLU A 466 9.46 -21.83 12.41
N GLY A 467 10.39 -22.35 11.60
CA GLY A 467 10.10 -23.38 10.61
C GLY A 467 9.41 -24.61 11.21
N LYS A 468 9.91 -25.13 12.33
CA LYS A 468 9.25 -26.24 13.05
C LYS A 468 7.86 -25.86 13.54
N ARG A 469 7.71 -24.63 14.04
CA ARG A 469 6.43 -24.10 14.53
C ARG A 469 5.38 -24.01 13.44
N LEU A 470 5.75 -23.60 12.21
CA LEU A 470 4.86 -23.52 11.04
C LEU A 470 4.16 -24.84 10.74
N ALA A 471 4.81 -25.98 11.01
CA ALA A 471 4.25 -27.31 10.79
C ALA A 471 3.31 -27.78 11.92
N THR A 472 3.23 -27.06 13.05
CA THR A 472 2.41 -27.47 14.19
C THR A 472 0.92 -27.11 13.99
N LYS A 473 0.04 -28.03 14.40
CA LYS A 473 -1.41 -27.80 14.39
C LYS A 473 -1.79 -26.51 15.14
N ALA A 474 -1.22 -26.30 16.33
CA ALA A 474 -1.56 -25.18 17.20
C ALA A 474 -1.20 -23.82 16.58
N TYR A 475 -0.08 -23.71 15.88
CA TYR A 475 0.29 -22.48 15.17
C TYR A 475 -0.61 -22.24 13.97
N GLN A 476 -0.83 -23.28 13.15
CA GLN A 476 -1.68 -23.20 11.99
C GLN A 476 -3.14 -22.84 12.33
N ASP A 477 -3.68 -23.33 13.44
CA ASP A 477 -5.03 -22.98 13.88
C ASP A 477 -5.14 -21.48 14.21
N LEU A 478 -4.13 -20.90 14.88
CA LEU A 478 -4.10 -19.47 15.18
C LEU A 478 -3.90 -18.60 13.92
N VAL A 479 -3.05 -19.04 13.00
CA VAL A 479 -2.86 -18.34 11.72
C VAL A 479 -4.15 -18.37 10.90
N ALA A 480 -4.82 -19.53 10.83
CA ALA A 480 -6.08 -19.70 10.11
C ALA A 480 -7.20 -18.83 10.70
N GLU A 481 -7.32 -18.81 12.03
CA GLU A 481 -8.25 -17.91 12.73
C GLU A 481 -7.95 -16.43 12.40
N GLY A 482 -6.69 -16.04 12.47
CA GLY A 482 -6.26 -14.67 12.24
C GLY A 482 -6.53 -14.21 10.81
N ILE A 483 -6.16 -15.01 9.80
CA ILE A 483 -6.46 -14.70 8.40
C ILE A 483 -7.98 -14.61 8.18
N ALA A 484 -8.76 -15.53 8.73
CA ALA A 484 -10.20 -15.50 8.60
C ALA A 484 -10.83 -14.26 9.29
N ASN A 485 -10.29 -13.81 10.43
CA ASN A 485 -10.68 -12.57 11.10
C ASN A 485 -10.36 -11.35 10.22
N GLY A 486 -9.19 -11.31 9.60
CA GLY A 486 -8.78 -10.23 8.68
C GLY A 486 -9.71 -10.15 7.47
N ILE A 487 -10.03 -11.28 6.84
CA ILE A 487 -10.96 -11.36 5.71
C ILE A 487 -12.36 -10.87 6.12
N GLN A 488 -12.86 -11.31 7.26
CA GLN A 488 -14.15 -10.88 7.79
C GLN A 488 -14.18 -9.37 8.05
N ASN A 489 -13.13 -8.83 8.65
CA ASN A 489 -13.01 -7.38 8.89
C ASN A 489 -12.95 -6.60 7.59
N TYR A 490 -12.22 -7.09 6.59
CA TYR A 490 -12.18 -6.48 5.28
C TYR A 490 -13.57 -6.37 4.65
N PHE A 491 -14.34 -7.47 4.59
CA PHE A 491 -15.70 -7.44 4.05
C PHE A 491 -16.63 -6.55 4.85
N TYR A 492 -16.52 -6.54 6.18
CA TYR A 492 -17.33 -5.68 7.04
C TYR A 492 -17.09 -4.18 6.76
N ASN A 493 -15.87 -3.79 6.48
CA ASN A 493 -15.50 -2.38 6.29
C ASN A 493 -15.59 -1.91 4.83
N ASN A 494 -15.79 -2.82 3.87
CA ASN A 494 -15.81 -2.51 2.44
C ASN A 494 -17.09 -3.01 1.73
N GLN A 495 -18.19 -3.12 2.49
CA GLN A 495 -19.54 -3.37 1.94
C GLN A 495 -20.10 -2.13 1.29
#